data_4afe7188363019f30518cfb5f2de8fd0
#
_entry.id   4afe7188363019f30518cfb5f2de8fd0
#
_cell.length_a   1.000
_cell.length_b   1.000
_cell.length_c   1.000
_cell.angle_alpha   90.00
_cell.angle_beta   90.00
_cell.angle_gamma   90.00
#
_symmetry.space_group_name_H-M   'P 1'
#
loop_
_entity.id
_entity.type
_entity.pdbx_description
1 polymer ?
#
loop_
_entity_poly.entity_id
_entity_poly.type
_entity_poly.pdbx_seq_one_letter_code
_entity_poly.pdbx_strand_id
1 'polypeptide(L)'
;MPKVLQFIPSSDCASEVDLDRGELPPVKTLGVLWCPMEDVFKFQVNQPAEKHEHSKRSFLKKIATLFDPLGLLSPYTVRAKVLLQEMWASGVDWDEPVNENLSMKASRWFKELSPLVNIRIPRCLRTTRAVKEVALHTFVDASQEAYGAVAYT
;
A
#
# COMPACT_ATOMS: atom_id res chain seq x y z
N MET A 1 27.13 14.39 15.80
CA MET A 1 25.66 14.19 15.63
C MET A 1 25.01 15.52 15.27
N PRO A 2 24.14 15.56 14.26
CA PRO A 2 23.44 16.81 13.94
C PRO A 2 22.56 17.23 15.10
N LYS A 3 22.59 18.53 15.44
CA LYS A 3 21.85 19.13 16.58
C LYS A 3 20.32 18.87 16.58
N VAL A 4 19.75 18.45 15.46
CA VAL A 4 18.31 18.20 15.31
C VAL A 4 17.85 16.92 16.03
N LEU A 5 18.72 15.90 16.16
CA LEU A 5 18.36 14.64 16.80
C LEU A 5 18.20 14.71 18.33
N GLN A 6 18.66 15.79 18.96
CA GLN A 6 18.55 15.96 20.42
C GLN A 6 17.12 16.29 20.92
N PHE A 7 16.20 16.65 20.01
CA PHE A 7 14.82 17.02 20.33
C PHE A 7 13.78 15.95 19.99
N ILE A 8 14.22 14.83 19.39
CA ILE A 8 13.31 13.74 19.02
C ILE A 8 13.39 12.68 20.13
N PRO A 9 12.26 12.29 20.74
CA PRO A 9 12.23 11.18 21.69
C PRO A 9 12.85 9.92 21.07
N SER A 10 13.61 9.18 21.85
CA SER A 10 14.27 7.94 21.36
C SER A 10 13.27 6.88 20.88
N SER A 11 12.01 6.94 21.34
CA SER A 11 10.90 6.11 20.84
C SER A 11 10.51 6.41 19.39
N ASP A 12 10.77 7.63 18.91
CA ASP A 12 10.40 8.10 17.58
C ASP A 12 11.59 8.04 16.60
N CYS A 13 12.77 7.72 17.11
CA CYS A 13 13.93 7.44 16.29
C CYS A 13 13.85 6.01 15.73
N ALA A 14 14.08 5.85 14.41
CA ALA A 14 14.33 4.54 13.86
C ALA A 14 15.56 3.92 14.53
N SER A 15 15.51 2.62 14.86
CA SER A 15 16.66 1.90 15.38
C SER A 15 17.85 2.07 14.42
N GLU A 16 19.01 2.43 14.96
CA GLU A 16 20.24 2.48 14.15
C GLU A 16 20.48 1.10 13.54
N VAL A 17 20.61 1.07 12.22
CA VAL A 17 20.95 -0.13 11.47
C VAL A 17 22.45 -0.09 11.24
N ASP A 18 23.15 -1.07 11.80
CA ASP A 18 24.58 -1.26 11.55
C ASP A 18 24.77 -1.77 10.13
N LEU A 19 25.27 -0.93 9.26
CA LEU A 19 25.49 -1.25 7.85
C LEU A 19 26.67 -2.21 7.61
N ASP A 20 27.54 -2.37 8.62
CA ASP A 20 28.70 -3.26 8.55
C ASP A 20 28.36 -4.71 8.91
N ARG A 21 27.17 -4.97 9.46
CA ARG A 21 26.67 -6.33 9.67
C ARG A 21 26.15 -6.88 8.35
N GLY A 22 26.69 -7.99 7.91
CA GLY A 22 26.49 -8.60 6.59
C GLY A 22 25.05 -8.93 6.17
N GLU A 23 24.06 -8.86 7.09
CA GLU A 23 22.64 -9.01 6.80
C GLU A 23 21.86 -7.80 7.33
N LEU A 24 21.38 -6.97 6.42
CA LEU A 24 20.54 -5.84 6.76
C LEU A 24 19.09 -6.30 6.91
N PRO A 25 18.45 -6.10 8.08
CA PRO A 25 17.04 -6.44 8.27
C PRO A 25 16.16 -5.58 7.36
N PRO A 26 14.95 -6.07 7.02
CA PRO A 26 13.96 -5.27 6.31
C PRO A 26 13.61 -3.99 7.09
N VAL A 27 13.63 -2.85 6.41
CA VAL A 27 13.35 -1.54 7.01
C VAL A 27 11.97 -1.05 6.58
N LYS A 28 11.13 -0.74 7.53
CA LYS A 28 9.83 -0.13 7.25
C LYS A 28 10.01 1.38 7.03
N THR A 29 9.86 1.80 5.80
CA THR A 29 9.97 3.20 5.41
C THR A 29 8.65 3.65 4.82
N LEU A 30 8.00 4.66 5.43
CA LEU A 30 6.71 5.20 4.97
C LEU A 30 5.66 4.12 4.68
N GLY A 31 5.60 3.06 5.51
CA GLY A 31 4.62 1.98 5.35
C GLY A 31 4.96 0.90 4.33
N VAL A 32 5.96 1.11 3.50
CA VAL A 32 6.51 0.11 2.58
C VAL A 32 7.68 -0.60 3.27
N LEU A 33 7.80 -1.89 3.09
CA LEU A 33 8.89 -2.68 3.60
C LEU A 33 9.99 -2.76 2.53
N TRP A 34 11.11 -2.09 2.77
CA TRP A 34 12.28 -2.22 1.93
C TRP A 34 13.19 -3.35 2.44
N CYS A 35 13.55 -4.25 1.54
CA CYS A 35 14.51 -5.32 1.80
C CYS A 35 15.86 -4.97 1.17
N PRO A 36 16.85 -4.48 1.96
CA PRO A 36 18.11 -3.97 1.42
C PRO A 36 18.90 -5.02 0.66
N MET A 37 18.92 -6.26 1.12
CA MET A 37 19.69 -7.35 0.52
C MET A 37 19.23 -7.71 -0.90
N GLU A 38 17.91 -7.62 -1.15
CA GLU A 38 17.33 -7.91 -2.46
C GLU A 38 17.09 -6.62 -3.27
N ASP A 39 17.22 -5.46 -2.63
CA ASP A 39 16.85 -4.12 -3.12
C ASP A 39 15.44 -4.05 -3.71
N VAL A 40 14.47 -4.65 -2.98
CA VAL A 40 13.06 -4.69 -3.37
C VAL A 40 12.15 -4.10 -2.31
N PHE A 41 11.03 -3.55 -2.76
CA PHE A 41 9.89 -3.21 -1.92
C PHE A 41 8.97 -4.42 -1.79
N LYS A 42 8.49 -4.64 -0.56
CA LYS A 42 7.46 -5.63 -0.20
C LYS A 42 6.31 -4.95 0.52
N PHE A 43 5.15 -5.60 0.52
CA PHE A 43 3.96 -5.07 1.19
C PHE A 43 3.63 -5.93 2.41
N GLN A 44 3.34 -5.24 3.51
CA GLN A 44 2.80 -5.88 4.71
C GLN A 44 1.28 -5.82 4.65
N VAL A 45 0.65 -6.97 4.68
CA VAL A 45 -0.80 -7.08 4.72
C VAL A 45 -1.20 -7.70 6.04
N ASN A 46 -1.84 -6.91 6.89
CA ASN A 46 -2.48 -7.43 8.09
C ASN A 46 -3.81 -8.05 7.68
N GLN A 47 -3.88 -9.38 7.67
CA GLN A 47 -5.14 -10.07 7.42
C GLN A 47 -6.12 -9.75 8.57
N PRO A 48 -7.25 -9.11 8.29
CA PRO A 48 -8.26 -8.94 9.31
C PRO A 48 -8.87 -10.30 9.65
N ALA A 49 -9.18 -10.51 10.93
CA ALA A 49 -10.03 -11.63 11.33
C ALA A 49 -11.32 -11.61 10.50
N GLU A 50 -11.72 -12.76 9.97
CA GLU A 50 -12.94 -12.90 9.18
C GLU A 50 -14.15 -12.45 10.00
N LYS A 51 -14.70 -11.29 9.65
CA LYS A 51 -16.02 -10.86 10.08
C LYS A 51 -16.93 -10.90 8.86
N HIS A 52 -18.04 -11.59 9.00
CA HIS A 52 -19.03 -11.71 7.94
C HIS A 52 -19.81 -10.41 7.67
N GLU A 53 -19.80 -9.48 8.64
CA GLU A 53 -20.49 -8.22 8.53
C GLU A 53 -19.50 -7.05 8.37
N HIS A 54 -19.73 -6.25 7.34
CA HIS A 54 -18.94 -5.06 7.06
C HIS A 54 -19.80 -3.81 7.25
N SER A 55 -19.24 -2.79 7.90
CA SER A 55 -19.78 -1.44 7.95
C SER A 55 -18.82 -0.48 7.23
N LYS A 56 -19.29 0.72 6.88
CA LYS A 56 -18.44 1.76 6.28
C LYS A 56 -17.18 2.00 7.10
N ARG A 57 -17.33 2.14 8.42
CA ARG A 57 -16.20 2.37 9.35
C ARG A 57 -15.23 1.20 9.36
N SER A 58 -15.73 -0.01 9.46
CA SER A 58 -14.87 -1.21 9.51
C SER A 58 -14.11 -1.39 8.20
N PHE A 59 -14.75 -1.13 7.07
CA PHE A 59 -14.14 -1.23 5.75
C PHE A 59 -13.07 -0.16 5.54
N LEU A 60 -13.39 1.12 5.83
CA LEU A 60 -12.43 2.22 5.73
C LEU A 60 -11.21 1.99 6.62
N LYS A 61 -11.42 1.58 7.88
CA LYS A 61 -10.32 1.26 8.80
C LYS A 61 -9.37 0.20 8.22
N LYS A 62 -9.91 -0.81 7.58
CA LYS A 62 -9.14 -1.89 6.96
C LYS A 62 -8.39 -1.42 5.71
N ILE A 63 -9.01 -0.64 4.83
CA ILE A 63 -8.33 -0.06 3.66
C ILE A 63 -7.16 0.82 4.10
N ALA A 64 -7.35 1.63 5.14
CA ALA A 64 -6.32 2.51 5.67
C ALA A 64 -5.08 1.78 6.21
N THR A 65 -5.17 0.47 6.50
CA THR A 65 -3.99 -0.34 6.88
C THR A 65 -3.11 -0.71 5.70
N LEU A 66 -3.64 -0.65 4.48
CA LEU A 66 -2.88 -0.89 3.26
C LEU A 66 -2.26 0.43 2.79
N PHE A 67 -1.09 0.73 3.31
CA PHE A 67 -0.39 1.96 3.00
C PHE A 67 0.44 1.80 1.72
N ASP A 68 0.12 2.59 0.71
CA ASP A 68 0.77 2.58 -0.61
C ASP A 68 1.10 4.00 -1.07
N PRO A 69 2.10 4.65 -0.47
CA PRO A 69 2.43 6.04 -0.76
C PRO A 69 3.02 6.24 -2.16
N LEU A 70 3.54 5.19 -2.76
CA LEU A 70 4.13 5.23 -4.10
C LEU A 70 3.12 4.87 -5.20
N GLY A 71 1.91 4.46 -4.82
CA GLY A 71 0.87 4.07 -5.77
C GLY A 71 1.13 2.73 -6.50
N LEU A 72 2.04 1.91 -6.00
CA LEU A 72 2.42 0.65 -6.63
C LEU A 72 1.29 -0.39 -6.63
N LEU A 73 0.37 -0.28 -5.67
CA LEU A 73 -0.83 -1.11 -5.56
C LEU A 73 -2.09 -0.40 -6.04
N SER A 74 -1.98 0.74 -6.74
CA SER A 74 -3.12 1.55 -7.17
C SER A 74 -4.19 0.77 -7.92
N PRO A 75 -3.88 -0.17 -8.84
CA PRO A 75 -4.91 -0.98 -9.52
C PRO A 75 -5.75 -1.82 -8.54
N TYR A 76 -5.18 -2.17 -7.41
CA TYR A 76 -5.87 -2.93 -6.37
C TYR A 76 -6.61 -1.99 -5.40
N THR A 77 -5.98 -0.91 -4.95
CA THR A 77 -6.56 0.01 -3.96
C THR A 77 -7.70 0.84 -4.54
N VAL A 78 -7.70 1.15 -5.85
CA VAL A 78 -8.81 1.87 -6.51
C VAL A 78 -10.13 1.10 -6.40
N ARG A 79 -10.11 -0.23 -6.51
CA ARG A 79 -11.30 -1.07 -6.37
C ARG A 79 -11.93 -0.95 -4.97
N ALA A 80 -11.10 -0.83 -3.93
CA ALA A 80 -11.60 -0.59 -2.59
C ALA A 80 -12.23 0.81 -2.44
N LYS A 81 -11.64 1.82 -3.10
CA LYS A 81 -12.19 3.18 -3.10
C LYS A 81 -13.54 3.23 -3.80
N VAL A 82 -13.68 2.58 -4.95
CA VAL A 82 -14.97 2.47 -5.67
C VAL A 82 -16.00 1.75 -4.80
N LEU A 83 -15.64 0.63 -4.17
CA LEU A 83 -16.54 -0.09 -3.26
C LEU A 83 -16.95 0.75 -2.06
N LEU A 84 -16.03 1.57 -1.52
CA LEU A 84 -16.37 2.51 -0.46
C LEU A 84 -17.36 3.56 -0.93
N GLN A 85 -17.24 4.07 -2.16
CA GLN A 85 -18.22 4.99 -2.77
C GLN A 85 -19.60 4.34 -2.91
N GLU A 86 -19.67 3.06 -3.35
CA GLU A 86 -20.92 2.31 -3.38
C GLU A 86 -21.56 2.20 -1.98
N MET A 87 -20.75 1.94 -0.94
CA MET A 87 -21.21 1.94 0.45
C MET A 87 -21.72 3.31 0.90
N TRP A 88 -21.11 4.41 0.45
CA TRP A 88 -21.59 5.76 0.73
C TRP A 88 -22.93 6.02 0.04
N ALA A 89 -23.04 5.65 -1.23
CA ALA A 89 -24.25 5.82 -2.03
C ALA A 89 -25.45 5.00 -1.51
N SER A 90 -25.19 3.90 -0.77
CA SER A 90 -26.26 3.07 -0.20
C SER A 90 -27.04 3.74 0.96
N GLY A 91 -26.57 4.88 1.47
CA GLY A 91 -27.26 5.65 2.52
C GLY A 91 -27.18 5.07 3.93
N VAL A 92 -26.60 3.87 4.16
CA VAL A 92 -26.45 3.28 5.50
C VAL A 92 -25.55 4.13 6.41
N ASP A 93 -25.75 4.05 7.72
CA ASP A 93 -24.90 4.75 8.69
C ASP A 93 -23.48 4.14 8.81
N TRP A 94 -22.59 4.85 9.52
CA TRP A 94 -21.19 4.47 9.65
C TRP A 94 -20.95 3.09 10.24
N ASP A 95 -21.72 2.71 11.24
CA ASP A 95 -21.57 1.47 11.99
C ASP A 95 -22.65 0.44 11.64
N GLU A 96 -23.60 0.83 10.81
CA GLU A 96 -24.67 -0.04 10.32
C GLU A 96 -24.07 -1.05 9.31
N PRO A 97 -24.47 -2.33 9.39
CA PRO A 97 -24.07 -3.33 8.41
C PRO A 97 -24.53 -2.94 7.00
N VAL A 98 -23.63 -3.03 6.03
CA VAL A 98 -23.99 -2.85 4.62
C VAL A 98 -24.81 -4.04 4.13
N ASN A 99 -25.54 -3.87 3.02
CA ASN A 99 -26.30 -4.96 2.43
C ASN A 99 -25.40 -6.14 2.03
N GLU A 100 -26.01 -7.30 1.84
CA GLU A 100 -25.30 -8.56 1.55
C GLU A 100 -24.41 -8.47 0.32
N ASN A 101 -24.86 -7.82 -0.76
CA ASN A 101 -24.08 -7.67 -1.99
C ASN A 101 -22.77 -6.89 -1.73
N LEU A 102 -22.86 -5.75 -1.05
CA LEU A 102 -21.68 -4.96 -0.68
C LEU A 102 -20.77 -5.71 0.29
N SER A 103 -21.34 -6.45 1.23
CA SER A 103 -20.59 -7.29 2.17
C SER A 103 -19.82 -8.40 1.44
N MET A 104 -20.44 -9.06 0.45
CA MET A 104 -19.77 -10.06 -0.38
C MET A 104 -18.63 -9.45 -1.21
N LYS A 105 -18.86 -8.29 -1.83
CA LYS A 105 -17.82 -7.58 -2.59
C LYS A 105 -16.62 -7.23 -1.68
N ALA A 106 -16.89 -6.73 -0.46
CA ALA A 106 -15.86 -6.41 0.52
C ALA A 106 -15.08 -7.66 0.95
N SER A 107 -15.77 -8.75 1.27
CA SER A 107 -15.15 -10.02 1.65
C SER A 107 -14.28 -10.58 0.54
N ARG A 108 -14.72 -10.49 -0.72
CA ARG A 108 -13.94 -10.90 -1.87
C ARG A 108 -12.65 -10.06 -2.00
N TRP A 109 -12.76 -8.74 -1.87
CA TRP A 109 -11.61 -7.86 -1.92
C TRP A 109 -10.60 -8.19 -0.82
N PHE A 110 -11.04 -8.49 0.41
CA PHE A 110 -10.14 -8.89 1.51
C PHE A 110 -9.45 -10.22 1.28
N LYS A 111 -10.11 -11.20 0.66
CA LYS A 111 -9.47 -12.47 0.30
C LYS A 111 -8.34 -12.29 -0.71
N GLU A 112 -8.48 -11.32 -1.61
CA GLU A 112 -7.46 -10.98 -2.60
C GLU A 112 -6.24 -10.23 -2.01
N LEU A 113 -6.25 -9.85 -0.71
CA LEU A 113 -5.09 -9.25 -0.04
C LEU A 113 -3.92 -10.24 0.15
N SER A 114 -4.22 -11.50 0.39
CA SER A 114 -3.20 -12.51 0.70
C SER A 114 -2.08 -12.59 -0.34
N PRO A 115 -2.35 -12.60 -1.64
CA PRO A 115 -1.31 -12.64 -2.67
C PRO A 115 -0.38 -11.43 -2.68
N LEU A 116 -0.82 -10.27 -2.15
CA LEU A 116 -0.02 -9.03 -2.19
C LEU A 116 1.29 -9.14 -1.41
N VAL A 117 1.37 -10.01 -0.40
CA VAL A 117 2.63 -10.24 0.36
C VAL A 117 3.74 -10.83 -0.50
N ASN A 118 3.38 -11.46 -1.63
CA ASN A 118 4.33 -12.07 -2.56
C ASN A 118 4.85 -11.07 -3.61
N ILE A 119 4.25 -9.88 -3.69
CA ILE A 119 4.69 -8.85 -4.62
C ILE A 119 6.04 -8.31 -4.18
N ARG A 120 7.00 -8.31 -5.12
CA ARG A 120 8.33 -7.77 -4.95
C ARG A 120 8.58 -6.79 -6.09
N ILE A 121 8.85 -5.56 -5.75
CA ILE A 121 9.08 -4.49 -6.73
C ILE A 121 10.53 -4.02 -6.58
N PRO A 122 11.37 -4.16 -7.60
CA PRO A 122 12.73 -3.62 -7.57
C PRO A 122 12.69 -2.11 -7.26
N ARG A 123 13.47 -1.69 -6.25
CA ARG A 123 13.58 -0.26 -5.91
C ARG A 123 14.35 0.51 -6.98
N CYS A 124 15.39 -0.12 -7.50
CA CYS A 124 16.23 0.50 -8.50
C CYS A 124 15.61 0.34 -9.90
N LEU A 125 15.24 1.45 -10.50
CA LEU A 125 14.72 1.49 -11.87
C LEU A 125 15.84 1.42 -12.92
N ARG A 126 17.10 1.62 -12.51
CA ARG A 126 18.25 1.56 -13.42
C ARG A 126 18.70 0.11 -13.60
N THR A 127 18.84 -0.31 -14.82
CA THR A 127 19.52 -1.57 -15.15
C THR A 127 21.02 -1.44 -14.91
N THR A 128 21.71 -2.56 -14.69
CA THR A 128 23.17 -2.60 -14.55
C THR A 128 23.92 -2.22 -15.85
N ARG A 129 23.20 -2.05 -16.95
CA ARG A 129 23.77 -1.61 -18.23
C ARG A 129 23.95 -0.11 -18.25
N ALA A 130 25.03 0.35 -18.89
CA ALA A 130 25.23 1.78 -19.13
C ALA A 130 24.07 2.34 -19.97
N VAL A 131 23.24 3.14 -19.33
CA VAL A 131 22.09 3.80 -19.98
C VAL A 131 22.60 5.09 -20.58
N LYS A 132 22.46 5.27 -21.91
CA LYS A 132 22.86 6.49 -22.63
C LYS A 132 21.76 7.55 -22.58
N GLU A 133 20.52 7.12 -22.57
CA GLU A 133 19.35 8.01 -22.58
C GLU A 133 18.20 7.41 -21.78
N VAL A 134 17.44 8.24 -21.10
CA VAL A 134 16.24 7.84 -20.34
C VAL A 134 15.08 8.66 -20.85
N ALA A 135 14.03 7.98 -21.32
CA ALA A 135 12.78 8.60 -21.72
C ALA A 135 11.69 8.29 -20.69
N LEU A 136 10.90 9.30 -20.31
CA LEU A 136 9.74 9.15 -19.44
C LEU A 136 8.49 8.99 -20.30
N HIS A 137 7.83 7.84 -20.14
CA HIS A 137 6.55 7.55 -20.79
C HIS A 137 5.43 7.63 -19.78
N THR A 138 4.44 8.50 -20.02
CA THR A 138 3.27 8.64 -19.16
C THR A 138 2.02 8.18 -19.90
N PHE A 139 1.28 7.26 -19.27
CA PHE A 139 0.00 6.76 -19.77
C PHE A 139 -1.10 7.20 -18.81
N VAL A 140 -2.21 7.65 -19.38
CA VAL A 140 -3.39 8.08 -18.62
C VAL A 140 -4.63 7.43 -19.22
N ASP A 141 -5.56 7.05 -18.35
CA ASP A 141 -6.84 6.50 -18.74
C ASP A 141 -7.91 6.87 -17.72
N ALA A 142 -9.16 6.95 -18.17
CA ALA A 142 -10.29 7.28 -17.31
C ALA A 142 -11.55 6.49 -17.72
N SER A 143 -12.30 6.09 -16.71
CA SER A 143 -13.63 5.50 -16.83
C SER A 143 -14.66 6.37 -16.12
N GLN A 144 -15.92 5.92 -16.06
CA GLN A 144 -16.94 6.59 -15.26
C GLN A 144 -16.70 6.45 -13.74
N GLU A 145 -15.95 5.44 -13.32
CA GLU A 145 -15.75 5.09 -11.92
C GLU A 145 -14.41 5.60 -11.36
N ALA A 146 -13.37 5.66 -12.19
CA ALA A 146 -12.03 6.03 -11.74
C ALA A 146 -11.18 6.52 -12.91
N TYR A 147 -10.11 7.26 -12.57
CA TYR A 147 -9.03 7.60 -13.49
C TYR A 147 -7.69 7.17 -12.91
N GLY A 148 -6.73 6.96 -13.77
CA GLY A 148 -5.39 6.55 -13.41
C GLY A 148 -4.33 7.15 -14.32
N ALA A 149 -3.13 7.29 -13.79
CA ALA A 149 -1.94 7.63 -14.56
C ALA A 149 -0.78 6.74 -14.09
N VAL A 150 0.06 6.36 -15.03
CA VAL A 150 1.28 5.60 -14.75
C VAL A 150 2.43 6.14 -15.58
N ALA A 151 3.61 6.21 -14.98
CA ALA A 151 4.83 6.64 -15.65
C ALA A 151 5.87 5.51 -15.62
N TYR A 152 6.55 5.33 -16.75
CA TYR A 152 7.63 4.36 -16.93
C TYR A 152 8.88 5.06 -17.46
N THR A 153 10.04 4.54 -17.12
CA THR A 153 11.35 4.96 -17.63
C THR A 153 12.04 3.82 -18.35
#